data_d0e41f31003ddf74d3cc41bdfef9fe79
#
_entry.id   d0e41f31003ddf74d3cc41bdfef9fe79
#
_cell.length_a   1.000
_cell.length_b   1.000
_cell.length_c   1.000
_cell.angle_alpha   90.00
_cell.angle_beta   90.00
_cell.angle_gamma   90.00
#
_symmetry.space_group_name_H-M   'P 1'
#
loop_
_entity.id
_entity.type
_entity.pdbx_description
1 polymer ?
#
loop_
_entity_poly.entity_id
_entity_poly.type
_entity_poly.pdbx_seq_one_letter_code
_entity_poly.pdbx_strand_id
1 'polypeptide(L)'
;MSDFMSDDQLPRKPRLALMGEFSAGKSTLSNILLGQSPLPMRVTATRLPPVYISYGTPGATLIGRDGSETPFDLADLDAVDLDRTRMIRLYLESDTLQICDLIDMPGISDPNMDAEVWQSVFSLADSVVWCTHATQAWRQSEAATWEMIRHDTNGDNLLLITQIDKLASERDRARVLHRVRRETEGQFAGIFPVALLQALNAGEDADRWAESGAAQFTECLVEMLLSPTHLAERAYPSDMVFEPCEAEGDDLTPAQDDEATVESAAESTGRVTPKRVRPKAGGERTERLPRRERSVMAAAEPGL
;
A
#
# COMPACT_ATOMS: atom_id res chain seq x y z
N MET A 1 3.47 -38.74 -32.47
CA MET A 1 4.51 -37.97 -31.77
C MET A 1 3.77 -36.74 -31.25
N SER A 2 3.26 -36.81 -30.07
CA SER A 2 2.61 -35.70 -29.37
C SER A 2 3.69 -34.95 -28.58
N ASP A 3 4.03 -33.77 -29.09
CA ASP A 3 4.85 -32.82 -28.34
C ASP A 3 4.10 -32.44 -27.07
N PHE A 4 4.52 -33.04 -25.96
CA PHE A 4 4.23 -32.51 -24.64
C PHE A 4 5.05 -31.23 -24.50
N MET A 5 4.43 -30.08 -24.77
CA MET A 5 4.99 -28.81 -24.33
C MET A 5 5.14 -28.90 -22.82
N SER A 6 6.37 -28.81 -22.34
CA SER A 6 6.67 -28.79 -20.92
C SER A 6 5.94 -27.61 -20.27
N ASP A 7 5.41 -27.79 -19.07
CA ASP A 7 4.65 -26.84 -18.28
C ASP A 7 5.42 -25.51 -18.00
N ASP A 8 6.72 -25.51 -18.29
CA ASP A 8 7.67 -24.39 -18.14
C ASP A 8 7.58 -23.29 -19.20
N GLN A 9 6.69 -23.39 -20.20
CA GLN A 9 6.60 -22.42 -21.31
C GLN A 9 5.31 -21.60 -21.35
N LEU A 10 4.41 -21.77 -20.37
CA LEU A 10 3.23 -20.90 -20.28
C LEU A 10 3.65 -19.54 -19.73
N PRO A 11 3.28 -18.43 -20.42
CA PRO A 11 3.55 -17.10 -19.89
C PRO A 11 2.88 -16.94 -18.54
N ARG A 12 3.65 -16.57 -17.50
CA ARG A 12 3.09 -16.34 -16.16
C ARG A 12 2.09 -15.18 -16.17
N LYS A 13 1.13 -15.21 -15.27
CA LYS A 13 0.17 -14.11 -15.09
C LYS A 13 0.87 -12.82 -14.66
N PRO A 14 0.35 -11.63 -15.08
CA PRO A 14 0.80 -10.35 -14.57
C PRO A 14 0.62 -10.26 -13.06
N ARG A 15 1.52 -9.57 -12.39
CA ARG A 15 1.50 -9.29 -10.96
C ARG A 15 1.21 -7.81 -10.74
N LEU A 16 0.05 -7.51 -10.17
CA LEU A 16 -0.44 -6.16 -9.95
C LEU A 16 -0.27 -5.78 -8.49
N ALA A 17 0.57 -4.79 -8.19
CA ALA A 17 0.71 -4.27 -6.84
C ALA A 17 -0.30 -3.15 -6.56
N LEU A 18 -0.99 -3.24 -5.41
CA LEU A 18 -1.84 -2.17 -4.89
C LEU A 18 -1.05 -1.35 -3.88
N MET A 19 -0.84 -0.07 -4.19
CA MET A 19 0.05 0.80 -3.44
C MET A 19 -0.61 2.12 -3.04
N GLY A 20 0.01 2.83 -2.12
CA GLY A 20 -0.43 4.15 -1.64
C GLY A 20 -0.35 4.28 -0.12
N GLU A 21 -0.70 5.46 0.38
CA GLU A 21 -0.69 5.80 1.80
C GLU A 21 -1.63 4.92 2.63
N PHE A 22 -1.44 4.97 3.97
CA PHE A 22 -2.41 4.37 4.88
C PHE A 22 -3.82 4.95 4.65
N SER A 23 -4.86 4.12 4.71
CA SER A 23 -6.26 4.49 4.43
C SER A 23 -6.54 5.06 3.03
N ALA A 24 -5.64 4.93 2.07
CA ALA A 24 -5.86 5.34 0.69
C ALA A 24 -6.89 4.47 -0.07
N GLY A 25 -7.39 3.39 0.55
CA GLY A 25 -8.44 2.54 -0.03
C GLY A 25 -7.93 1.28 -0.73
N LYS A 26 -6.66 0.90 -0.56
CA LYS A 26 -6.07 -0.33 -1.15
C LYS A 26 -6.87 -1.59 -0.84
N SER A 27 -7.17 -1.85 0.44
CA SER A 27 -7.93 -3.04 0.83
C SER A 27 -9.38 -3.01 0.35
N THR A 28 -9.99 -1.83 0.20
CA THR A 28 -11.31 -1.71 -0.42
C THR A 28 -11.23 -2.04 -1.91
N LEU A 29 -10.18 -1.58 -2.58
CA LEU A 29 -9.93 -1.90 -3.99
C LEU A 29 -9.66 -3.40 -4.17
N SER A 30 -8.83 -3.99 -3.32
CA SER A 30 -8.57 -5.44 -3.31
C SER A 30 -9.88 -6.23 -3.22
N ASN A 31 -10.77 -5.87 -2.28
CA ASN A 31 -12.08 -6.52 -2.13
C ASN A 31 -12.97 -6.37 -3.38
N ILE A 32 -12.96 -5.20 -4.02
CA ILE A 32 -13.70 -4.97 -5.27
C ILE A 32 -13.15 -5.88 -6.39
N LEU A 33 -11.84 -5.90 -6.57
CA LEU A 33 -11.19 -6.69 -7.63
C LEU A 33 -11.39 -8.19 -7.42
N LEU A 34 -11.38 -8.64 -6.17
CA LEU A 34 -11.57 -10.06 -5.83
C LEU A 34 -13.03 -10.50 -5.80
N GLY A 35 -13.99 -9.56 -5.78
CA GLY A 35 -15.41 -9.85 -5.61
C GLY A 35 -15.77 -10.40 -4.22
N GLN A 36 -14.82 -10.39 -3.28
CA GLN A 36 -14.96 -10.92 -1.92
C GLN A 36 -14.00 -10.21 -0.97
N SER A 37 -14.22 -10.36 0.33
CA SER A 37 -13.36 -9.77 1.37
C SER A 37 -12.49 -10.86 2.01
N PRO A 38 -11.33 -11.19 1.44
CA PRO A 38 -10.50 -12.31 1.92
C PRO A 38 -9.82 -11.99 3.26
N LEU A 39 -9.57 -10.73 3.52
CA LEU A 39 -8.99 -10.26 4.76
C LEU A 39 -10.05 -9.48 5.55
N PRO A 40 -10.10 -9.62 6.89
CA PRO A 40 -11.03 -8.87 7.70
C PRO A 40 -10.77 -7.36 7.55
N MET A 41 -11.81 -6.61 7.13
CA MET A 41 -11.76 -5.15 7.15
C MET A 41 -11.73 -4.69 8.61
N ARG A 42 -10.56 -4.36 9.13
CA ARG A 42 -10.41 -3.86 10.50
C ARG A 42 -10.39 -2.34 10.52
N VAL A 43 -11.14 -1.78 11.44
CA VAL A 43 -11.19 -0.32 11.69
C VAL A 43 -9.87 0.18 12.31
N THR A 44 -9.16 -0.69 12.99
CA THR A 44 -7.82 -0.42 13.54
C THR A 44 -6.75 -0.86 12.55
N ALA A 45 -5.74 -0.02 12.36
CA ALA A 45 -4.56 -0.30 11.56
C ALA A 45 -3.93 -1.63 11.98
N THR A 46 -4.32 -2.71 11.31
CA THR A 46 -3.67 -4.00 11.50
C THR A 46 -2.37 -3.93 10.72
N ARG A 47 -1.27 -4.12 11.42
CA ARG A 47 0.05 -4.25 10.81
C ARG A 47 0.10 -5.61 10.13
N LEU A 48 -0.02 -5.63 8.83
CA LEU A 48 0.12 -6.86 8.04
C LEU A 48 1.35 -6.73 7.16
N PRO A 49 2.09 -7.82 6.97
CA PRO A 49 3.10 -7.88 5.92
C PRO A 49 2.41 -7.77 4.55
N PRO A 50 3.16 -7.58 3.45
CA PRO A 50 2.60 -7.68 2.10
C PRO A 50 1.83 -8.99 1.91
N VAL A 51 0.70 -8.93 1.20
CA VAL A 51 -0.12 -10.12 0.91
C VAL A 51 -0.10 -10.40 -0.59
N TYR A 52 0.47 -11.54 -0.97
CA TYR A 52 0.49 -12.02 -2.34
C TYR A 52 -0.70 -12.94 -2.57
N ILE A 53 -1.58 -12.60 -3.49
CA ILE A 53 -2.86 -13.28 -3.71
C ILE A 53 -2.89 -13.88 -5.11
N SER A 54 -3.06 -15.20 -5.18
CA SER A 54 -3.12 -15.97 -6.44
C SER A 54 -4.39 -16.79 -6.54
N TYR A 55 -4.72 -17.19 -7.76
CA TYR A 55 -5.78 -18.15 -8.01
C TYR A 55 -5.41 -19.55 -7.50
N GLY A 56 -6.31 -20.17 -6.75
CA GLY A 56 -6.13 -21.55 -6.26
C GLY A 56 -7.14 -21.94 -5.22
N THR A 57 -7.02 -23.18 -4.74
CA THR A 57 -7.82 -23.67 -3.62
C THR A 57 -7.60 -22.79 -2.39
N PRO A 58 -8.68 -22.31 -1.74
CA PRO A 58 -8.56 -21.39 -0.61
C PRO A 58 -7.62 -21.88 0.47
N GLY A 59 -6.66 -21.05 0.83
CA GLY A 59 -5.64 -21.34 1.84
C GLY A 59 -4.64 -20.22 1.97
N ALA A 60 -3.90 -20.19 3.07
CA ALA A 60 -2.86 -19.22 3.31
C ALA A 60 -1.56 -19.87 3.81
N THR A 61 -0.43 -19.24 3.49
CA THR A 61 0.91 -19.65 3.90
C THR A 61 1.70 -18.41 4.29
N LEU A 62 2.37 -18.45 5.44
CA LEU A 62 3.38 -17.46 5.80
C LEU A 62 4.70 -17.79 5.09
N ILE A 63 5.27 -16.79 4.46
CA ILE A 63 6.61 -16.87 3.88
C ILE A 63 7.57 -16.13 4.80
N GLY A 64 8.50 -16.84 5.40
CA GLY A 64 9.54 -16.27 6.26
C GLY A 64 10.56 -15.47 5.46
N ARG A 65 11.34 -14.61 6.14
CA ARG A 65 12.48 -13.90 5.54
C ARG A 65 13.58 -14.86 5.12
N ASP A 66 13.66 -16.00 5.79
CA ASP A 66 14.57 -17.12 5.47
C ASP A 66 14.07 -18.03 4.34
N GLY A 67 12.94 -17.69 3.72
CA GLY A 67 12.30 -18.49 2.69
C GLY A 67 11.47 -19.66 3.21
N SER A 68 11.34 -19.83 4.52
CA SER A 68 10.48 -20.89 5.11
C SER A 68 9.01 -20.67 4.73
N GLU A 69 8.29 -21.77 4.47
CA GLU A 69 6.85 -21.75 4.19
C GLU A 69 6.10 -22.46 5.31
N THR A 70 5.14 -21.80 5.93
CA THR A 70 4.36 -22.35 7.03
C THR A 70 2.89 -22.18 6.74
N PRO A 71 2.06 -23.24 6.73
CA PRO A 71 0.60 -23.13 6.64
C PRO A 71 0.07 -22.18 7.71
N PHE A 72 -0.90 -21.34 7.33
CA PHE A 72 -1.38 -20.26 8.18
C PHE A 72 -2.90 -20.14 8.14
N ASP A 73 -3.51 -19.92 9.30
CA ASP A 73 -4.95 -19.61 9.39
C ASP A 73 -5.15 -18.09 9.46
N LEU A 74 -6.00 -17.56 8.58
CA LEU A 74 -6.32 -16.12 8.57
C LEU A 74 -7.01 -15.64 9.86
N ALA A 75 -7.53 -16.55 10.69
CA ALA A 75 -8.02 -16.21 12.02
C ALA A 75 -6.89 -15.70 12.95
N ASP A 76 -5.65 -16.13 12.71
CA ASP A 76 -4.48 -15.82 13.53
C ASP A 76 -3.66 -14.61 13.05
N LEU A 77 -4.23 -13.74 12.19
CA LEU A 77 -3.54 -12.58 11.63
C LEU A 77 -2.87 -11.67 12.67
N ASP A 78 -3.42 -11.60 13.89
CA ASP A 78 -2.86 -10.81 14.99
C ASP A 78 -1.57 -11.41 15.59
N ALA A 79 -1.32 -12.69 15.33
CA ALA A 79 -0.15 -13.42 15.82
C ALA A 79 1.04 -13.39 14.84
N VAL A 80 0.88 -12.75 13.68
CA VAL A 80 1.94 -12.69 12.66
C VAL A 80 3.12 -11.86 13.17
N ASP A 81 4.28 -12.48 13.23
CA ASP A 81 5.55 -11.83 13.56
C ASP A 81 6.11 -11.12 12.31
N LEU A 82 6.02 -9.79 12.28
CA LEU A 82 6.48 -8.96 11.16
C LEU A 82 8.00 -8.99 10.97
N ASP A 83 8.75 -9.22 12.05
CA ASP A 83 10.21 -9.25 11.98
C ASP A 83 10.74 -10.51 11.31
N ARG A 84 9.95 -11.58 11.34
CA ARG A 84 10.28 -12.87 10.73
C ARG A 84 9.54 -13.16 9.44
N THR A 85 8.44 -12.46 9.18
CA THR A 85 7.59 -12.71 8.02
C THR A 85 7.94 -11.76 6.88
N ARG A 86 8.20 -12.30 5.70
CA ARG A 86 8.39 -11.55 4.47
C ARG A 86 7.05 -11.17 3.84
N MET A 87 6.15 -12.13 3.70
CA MET A 87 4.80 -11.92 3.14
C MET A 87 3.84 -13.04 3.52
N ILE A 88 2.56 -12.80 3.35
CA ILE A 88 1.52 -13.84 3.35
C ILE A 88 1.22 -14.20 1.90
N ARG A 89 1.23 -15.50 1.58
CA ARG A 89 0.72 -16.00 0.31
C ARG A 89 -0.71 -16.51 0.54
N LEU A 90 -1.67 -15.97 -0.21
CA LEU A 90 -3.09 -16.30 -0.10
C LEU A 90 -3.59 -16.86 -1.42
N TYR A 91 -4.33 -17.97 -1.37
CA TYR A 91 -4.97 -18.56 -2.53
C TYR A 91 -6.47 -18.43 -2.43
N LEU A 92 -7.12 -17.99 -3.51
CA LEU A 92 -8.55 -17.74 -3.61
C LEU A 92 -9.06 -18.10 -5.00
N GLU A 93 -10.33 -18.44 -5.08
CA GLU A 93 -11.05 -18.56 -6.34
C GLU A 93 -11.72 -17.22 -6.65
N SER A 94 -11.23 -16.52 -7.67
CA SER A 94 -11.76 -15.24 -8.16
C SER A 94 -11.42 -15.09 -9.64
N ASP A 95 -12.35 -14.53 -10.42
CA ASP A 95 -12.15 -14.33 -11.87
C ASP A 95 -10.96 -13.39 -12.15
N THR A 96 -10.78 -12.36 -11.35
CA THR A 96 -9.62 -11.47 -11.47
C THR A 96 -8.30 -12.22 -11.30
N LEU A 97 -8.26 -13.19 -10.39
CA LEU A 97 -7.05 -13.98 -10.17
C LEU A 97 -6.78 -15.01 -11.26
N GLN A 98 -7.70 -15.24 -12.18
CA GLN A 98 -7.43 -16.03 -13.39
C GLN A 98 -6.58 -15.25 -14.39
N ILE A 99 -6.67 -13.92 -14.39
CA ILE A 99 -5.96 -13.04 -15.33
C ILE A 99 -4.73 -12.36 -14.74
N CYS A 100 -4.65 -12.14 -13.43
CA CYS A 100 -3.49 -11.56 -12.76
C CYS A 100 -3.35 -12.10 -11.33
N ASP A 101 -2.15 -11.98 -10.75
CA ASP A 101 -1.94 -12.09 -9.31
C ASP A 101 -1.97 -10.69 -8.69
N LEU A 102 -2.45 -10.57 -7.44
CA LEU A 102 -2.49 -9.31 -6.72
C LEU A 102 -1.44 -9.29 -5.61
N ILE A 103 -0.83 -8.14 -5.39
CA ILE A 103 0.06 -7.88 -4.26
C ILE A 103 -0.51 -6.70 -3.48
N ASP A 104 -1.16 -6.96 -2.34
CA ASP A 104 -1.64 -5.90 -1.44
C ASP A 104 -0.47 -5.44 -0.55
N MET A 105 0.05 -4.25 -0.85
CA MET A 105 1.18 -3.68 -0.14
C MET A 105 0.73 -2.88 1.08
N PRO A 106 1.46 -2.93 2.20
CA PRO A 106 1.24 -2.02 3.33
C PRO A 106 1.30 -0.55 2.90
N GLY A 107 0.73 0.34 3.73
CA GLY A 107 0.83 1.78 3.45
C GLY A 107 2.29 2.25 3.44
N ILE A 108 2.65 3.07 2.46
CA ILE A 108 4.02 3.59 2.29
C ILE A 108 4.51 4.41 3.50
N SER A 109 3.61 4.90 4.33
CA SER A 109 3.90 5.63 5.57
C SER A 109 3.89 4.75 6.81
N ASP A 110 3.81 3.42 6.68
CA ASP A 110 3.86 2.53 7.84
C ASP A 110 5.31 2.50 8.40
N PRO A 111 5.54 3.09 9.60
CA PRO A 111 6.89 3.18 10.16
C PRO A 111 7.44 1.83 10.64
N ASN A 112 6.61 0.79 10.64
CA ASN A 112 7.01 -0.55 11.11
C ASN A 112 7.33 -1.49 9.94
N MET A 113 7.16 -1.03 8.71
CA MET A 113 7.51 -1.82 7.54
C MET A 113 9.01 -1.67 7.25
N ASP A 114 9.71 -2.79 7.29
CA ASP A 114 11.10 -2.87 6.90
C ASP A 114 11.24 -2.56 5.40
N ALA A 115 12.14 -1.64 5.07
CA ALA A 115 12.36 -1.24 3.69
C ALA A 115 12.84 -2.39 2.79
N GLU A 116 13.64 -3.31 3.33
CA GLU A 116 14.13 -4.48 2.59
C GLU A 116 12.99 -5.44 2.24
N VAL A 117 12.11 -5.73 3.23
CA VAL A 117 10.93 -6.58 3.01
C VAL A 117 10.04 -5.95 1.96
N TRP A 118 9.78 -4.64 2.09
CA TRP A 118 8.96 -3.91 1.14
C TRP A 118 9.52 -4.00 -0.29
N GLN A 119 10.81 -3.69 -0.47
CA GLN A 119 11.48 -3.76 -1.77
C GLN A 119 11.49 -5.19 -2.34
N SER A 120 11.76 -6.19 -1.49
CA SER A 120 11.83 -7.59 -1.92
C SER A 120 10.50 -8.14 -2.44
N VAL A 121 9.37 -7.63 -1.92
CA VAL A 121 8.04 -8.02 -2.39
C VAL A 121 7.61 -7.15 -3.57
N PHE A 122 7.93 -5.84 -3.55
CA PHE A 122 7.65 -4.95 -4.67
C PHE A 122 8.35 -5.38 -5.96
N SER A 123 9.57 -5.91 -5.88
CA SER A 123 10.31 -6.43 -7.04
C SER A 123 9.59 -7.58 -7.77
N LEU A 124 8.57 -8.18 -7.16
CA LEU A 124 7.72 -9.17 -7.81
C LEU A 124 6.66 -8.55 -8.73
N ALA A 125 6.34 -7.25 -8.54
CA ALA A 125 5.30 -6.58 -9.29
C ALA A 125 5.72 -6.25 -10.72
N ASP A 126 4.80 -6.40 -11.66
CA ASP A 126 4.97 -5.96 -13.04
C ASP A 126 4.38 -4.56 -13.26
N SER A 127 3.24 -4.30 -12.60
CA SER A 127 2.47 -3.05 -12.71
C SER A 127 1.94 -2.63 -11.36
N VAL A 128 1.60 -1.35 -11.24
CA VAL A 128 1.10 -0.75 -10.00
C VAL A 128 -0.25 -0.08 -10.23
N VAL A 129 -1.19 -0.30 -9.32
CA VAL A 129 -2.32 0.60 -9.10
C VAL A 129 -2.04 1.42 -7.85
N TRP A 130 -1.74 2.70 -8.05
CA TRP A 130 -1.48 3.61 -6.95
C TRP A 130 -2.76 4.28 -6.47
N CYS A 131 -3.11 4.09 -5.20
CA CYS A 131 -4.26 4.72 -4.55
C CYS A 131 -3.81 5.98 -3.81
N THR A 132 -4.37 7.14 -4.17
CA THR A 132 -4.19 8.40 -3.47
C THR A 132 -5.52 8.96 -3.00
N HIS A 133 -5.57 9.54 -1.80
CA HIS A 133 -6.80 10.02 -1.19
C HIS A 133 -7.20 11.41 -1.72
N ALA A 134 -8.40 11.61 -2.26
CA ALA A 134 -8.83 12.85 -2.93
C ALA A 134 -8.59 14.13 -2.12
N THR A 135 -8.78 14.11 -0.78
CA THR A 135 -8.60 15.30 0.06
C THR A 135 -7.14 15.71 0.23
N GLN A 136 -6.20 14.81 -0.08
CA GLN A 136 -4.76 15.01 0.07
C GLN A 136 -3.99 14.38 -1.10
N ALA A 137 -4.62 14.31 -2.27
CA ALA A 137 -4.13 13.58 -3.42
C ALA A 137 -2.73 14.01 -3.83
N TRP A 138 -1.90 13.02 -4.07
CA TRP A 138 -0.52 13.14 -4.54
C TRP A 138 0.36 14.01 -3.65
N ARG A 139 0.54 13.58 -2.41
CA ARG A 139 1.45 14.23 -1.46
C ARG A 139 2.90 14.09 -1.91
N GLN A 140 3.75 14.94 -1.36
CA GLN A 140 5.19 14.87 -1.62
C GLN A 140 5.80 13.52 -1.21
N SER A 141 5.31 12.89 -0.14
CA SER A 141 5.70 11.53 0.27
C SER A 141 5.38 10.50 -0.81
N GLU A 142 4.16 10.58 -1.39
CA GLU A 142 3.75 9.69 -2.46
C GLU A 142 4.60 9.88 -3.72
N ALA A 143 4.80 11.13 -4.12
CA ALA A 143 5.64 11.48 -5.27
C ALA A 143 7.10 10.99 -5.10
N ALA A 144 7.67 11.16 -3.90
CA ALA A 144 9.02 10.71 -3.61
C ALA A 144 9.16 9.18 -3.65
N THR A 145 8.19 8.46 -3.07
CA THR A 145 8.19 7.00 -3.13
C THR A 145 7.99 6.51 -4.56
N TRP A 146 7.05 7.12 -5.30
CA TRP A 146 6.81 6.76 -6.70
C TRP A 146 8.05 6.94 -7.57
N GLU A 147 8.78 8.05 -7.41
CA GLU A 147 10.00 8.32 -8.17
C GLU A 147 11.10 7.27 -7.92
N MET A 148 11.15 6.69 -6.72
CA MET A 148 12.11 5.63 -6.41
C MET A 148 11.80 4.30 -7.10
N ILE A 149 10.50 3.99 -7.30
CA ILE A 149 10.07 2.65 -7.72
C ILE A 149 9.55 2.56 -9.15
N ARG A 150 9.14 3.67 -9.76
CA ARG A 150 8.49 3.66 -11.07
C ARG A 150 9.30 3.00 -12.19
N HIS A 151 10.63 2.97 -12.02
CA HIS A 151 11.54 2.37 -12.99
C HIS A 151 11.67 0.85 -12.85
N ASP A 152 11.18 0.28 -11.75
CA ASP A 152 11.17 -1.15 -11.49
C ASP A 152 9.90 -1.83 -12.00
N THR A 153 8.97 -1.06 -12.60
CA THR A 153 7.76 -1.55 -13.24
C THR A 153 7.88 -1.53 -14.77
N ASN A 154 6.99 -2.23 -15.45
CA ASN A 154 6.96 -2.25 -16.92
C ASN A 154 6.37 -0.99 -17.59
N GLY A 155 6.03 0.04 -16.79
CA GLY A 155 5.51 1.32 -17.28
C GLY A 155 3.98 1.43 -17.34
N ASP A 156 3.24 0.34 -17.36
CA ASP A 156 1.77 0.34 -17.39
C ASP A 156 1.21 0.39 -15.97
N ASN A 157 1.19 1.60 -15.42
CA ASN A 157 0.75 1.87 -14.06
C ASN A 157 -0.49 2.76 -14.09
N LEU A 158 -1.39 2.58 -13.12
CA LEU A 158 -2.62 3.35 -12.99
C LEU A 158 -2.64 4.12 -11.68
N LEU A 159 -3.24 5.33 -11.69
CA LEU A 159 -3.43 6.16 -10.50
C LEU A 159 -4.92 6.27 -10.19
N LEU A 160 -5.34 5.85 -8.99
CA LEU A 160 -6.68 6.04 -8.47
C LEU A 160 -6.72 7.20 -7.48
N ILE A 161 -7.55 8.20 -7.78
CA ILE A 161 -7.93 9.23 -6.81
C ILE A 161 -9.17 8.72 -6.07
N THR A 162 -8.92 8.06 -4.94
CA THR A 162 -9.97 7.41 -4.15
C THR A 162 -10.76 8.41 -3.30
N GLN A 163 -11.91 8.00 -2.79
CA GLN A 163 -12.76 8.83 -1.91
C GLN A 163 -13.13 10.18 -2.54
N ILE A 164 -13.33 10.20 -3.85
CA ILE A 164 -13.71 11.41 -4.59
C ILE A 164 -15.07 11.97 -4.14
N ASP A 165 -15.92 11.12 -3.60
CA ASP A 165 -17.21 11.45 -2.98
C ASP A 165 -17.07 12.35 -1.75
N LYS A 166 -15.93 12.39 -1.08
CA LYS A 166 -15.66 13.30 0.04
C LYS A 166 -15.47 14.76 -0.38
N LEU A 167 -15.25 15.02 -1.67
CA LEU A 167 -15.17 16.37 -2.20
C LEU A 167 -16.60 16.89 -2.48
N ALA A 168 -16.98 17.96 -1.77
CA ALA A 168 -18.35 18.45 -1.73
C ALA A 168 -18.84 19.06 -3.04
N SER A 169 -17.94 19.55 -3.91
CA SER A 169 -18.35 20.22 -5.16
C SER A 169 -17.63 19.64 -6.37
N GLU A 170 -18.32 19.66 -7.52
CA GLU A 170 -17.73 19.31 -8.82
C GLU A 170 -16.51 20.18 -9.15
N ARG A 171 -16.52 21.43 -8.73
CA ARG A 171 -15.39 22.35 -8.93
C ARG A 171 -14.15 21.88 -8.17
N ASP A 172 -14.31 21.36 -6.95
CA ASP A 172 -13.19 20.86 -6.16
C ASP A 172 -12.67 19.54 -6.73
N ARG A 173 -13.57 18.66 -7.19
CA ARG A 173 -13.22 17.42 -7.90
C ARG A 173 -12.39 17.73 -9.16
N ALA A 174 -12.89 18.64 -10.01
CA ALA A 174 -12.19 19.06 -11.22
C ALA A 174 -10.82 19.68 -10.91
N ARG A 175 -10.72 20.51 -9.84
CA ARG A 175 -9.45 21.13 -9.42
C ARG A 175 -8.43 20.10 -8.97
N VAL A 176 -8.83 19.11 -8.14
CA VAL A 176 -7.95 18.05 -7.67
C VAL A 176 -7.47 17.22 -8.86
N LEU A 177 -8.38 16.79 -9.73
CA LEU A 177 -8.06 15.99 -10.90
C LEU A 177 -7.09 16.72 -11.84
N HIS A 178 -7.34 18.00 -12.11
CA HIS A 178 -6.45 18.82 -12.95
C HIS A 178 -5.04 18.94 -12.35
N ARG A 179 -4.96 19.20 -11.03
CA ARG A 179 -3.68 19.31 -10.32
C ARG A 179 -2.90 17.99 -10.37
N VAL A 180 -3.55 16.87 -10.04
CA VAL A 180 -2.90 15.55 -10.04
C VAL A 180 -2.41 15.19 -11.45
N ARG A 181 -3.25 15.38 -12.49
CA ARG A 181 -2.84 15.12 -13.88
C ARG A 181 -1.62 15.91 -14.29
N ARG A 182 -1.51 17.17 -13.89
CA ARG A 182 -0.34 18.01 -14.18
C ARG A 182 0.90 17.55 -13.43
N GLU A 183 0.76 17.18 -12.15
CA GLU A 183 1.88 16.76 -11.29
C GLU A 183 2.40 15.35 -11.63
N THR A 184 1.58 14.53 -12.27
CA THR A 184 1.91 13.15 -12.66
C THR A 184 1.94 12.93 -14.17
N GLU A 185 2.13 14.01 -14.95
CA GLU A 185 2.12 13.95 -16.41
C GLU A 185 3.17 12.93 -16.92
N GLY A 186 2.73 12.00 -17.77
CA GLY A 186 3.57 10.95 -18.35
C GLY A 186 4.03 9.85 -17.39
N GLN A 187 3.52 9.81 -16.15
CA GLN A 187 3.94 8.81 -15.15
C GLN A 187 2.97 7.63 -15.00
N PHE A 188 1.72 7.80 -15.41
CA PHE A 188 0.67 6.78 -15.34
C PHE A 188 -0.04 6.65 -16.69
N ALA A 189 -0.39 5.43 -17.05
CA ALA A 189 -1.17 5.15 -18.27
C ALA A 189 -2.61 5.66 -18.14
N GLY A 190 -3.16 5.74 -16.92
CA GLY A 190 -4.49 6.26 -16.67
C GLY A 190 -4.64 6.84 -15.25
N ILE A 191 -5.53 7.85 -15.09
CA ILE A 191 -5.83 8.50 -13.83
C ILE A 191 -7.34 8.52 -13.63
N PHE A 192 -7.83 7.83 -12.60
CA PHE A 192 -9.25 7.57 -12.38
C PHE A 192 -9.72 8.12 -11.02
N PRO A 193 -10.68 9.06 -11.00
CA PRO A 193 -11.39 9.42 -9.78
C PRO A 193 -12.43 8.35 -9.45
N VAL A 194 -12.34 7.71 -8.27
CA VAL A 194 -13.21 6.60 -7.90
C VAL A 194 -13.74 6.73 -6.47
N ALA A 195 -15.04 6.51 -6.29
CA ALA A 195 -15.69 6.37 -4.99
C ALA A 195 -15.81 4.89 -4.63
N LEU A 196 -14.70 4.28 -4.12
CA LEU A 196 -14.60 2.83 -3.92
C LEU A 196 -15.70 2.26 -3.02
N LEU A 197 -16.14 2.98 -1.98
CA LEU A 197 -17.24 2.52 -1.13
C LEU A 197 -18.59 2.52 -1.85
N GLN A 198 -18.81 3.46 -2.77
CA GLN A 198 -20.01 3.46 -3.62
C GLN A 198 -19.95 2.29 -4.61
N ALA A 199 -18.79 2.05 -5.21
CA ALA A 199 -18.56 0.88 -6.06
C ALA A 199 -18.83 -0.44 -5.32
N LEU A 200 -18.26 -0.61 -4.13
CA LEU A 200 -18.46 -1.82 -3.32
C LEU A 200 -19.94 -2.04 -2.97
N ASN A 201 -20.69 -0.97 -2.72
CA ASN A 201 -22.10 -1.01 -2.37
C ASN A 201 -23.04 -0.99 -3.61
N ALA A 202 -22.53 -0.91 -4.81
CA ALA A 202 -23.34 -0.93 -6.03
C ALA A 202 -23.97 -2.32 -6.27
N GLY A 203 -23.28 -3.38 -5.85
CA GLY A 203 -23.75 -4.75 -6.13
C GLY A 203 -23.94 -4.98 -7.62
N GLU A 204 -25.15 -5.37 -8.04
CA GLU A 204 -25.52 -5.58 -9.45
C GLU A 204 -26.04 -4.31 -10.15
N ASP A 205 -26.08 -3.17 -9.47
CA ASP A 205 -26.57 -1.90 -10.01
C ASP A 205 -25.46 -1.27 -10.92
N ALA A 206 -25.60 -1.46 -12.22
CA ALA A 206 -24.64 -1.00 -13.23
C ALA A 206 -24.53 0.53 -13.28
N ASP A 207 -25.63 1.26 -13.02
CA ASP A 207 -25.62 2.73 -13.03
C ASP A 207 -24.81 3.27 -11.84
N ARG A 208 -25.02 2.72 -10.65
CA ARG A 208 -24.22 3.07 -9.47
C ARG A 208 -22.77 2.70 -9.61
N TRP A 209 -22.49 1.56 -10.24
CA TRP A 209 -21.13 1.14 -10.55
C TRP A 209 -20.44 2.15 -11.48
N ALA A 210 -21.12 2.57 -12.54
CA ALA A 210 -20.61 3.57 -13.48
C ALA A 210 -20.43 4.95 -12.83
N GLU A 211 -21.43 5.42 -12.05
CA GLU A 211 -21.36 6.68 -11.32
C GLU A 211 -20.22 6.74 -10.30
N SER A 212 -19.83 5.61 -9.72
CA SER A 212 -18.70 5.53 -8.79
C SER A 212 -17.34 5.77 -9.47
N GLY A 213 -17.26 5.72 -10.80
CA GLY A 213 -16.03 5.76 -11.59
C GLY A 213 -15.32 4.41 -11.71
N ALA A 214 -15.84 3.35 -11.07
CA ALA A 214 -15.22 2.02 -11.09
C ALA A 214 -15.27 1.36 -12.45
N ALA A 215 -16.33 1.59 -13.24
CA ALA A 215 -16.48 1.00 -14.57
C ALA A 215 -15.31 1.36 -15.51
N GLN A 216 -15.00 2.65 -15.64
CA GLN A 216 -13.90 3.11 -16.49
C GLN A 216 -12.53 2.60 -16.04
N PHE A 217 -12.33 2.55 -14.72
CA PHE A 217 -11.10 2.02 -14.16
C PHE A 217 -10.94 0.53 -14.44
N THR A 218 -11.96 -0.29 -14.17
CA THR A 218 -11.89 -1.75 -14.37
C THR A 218 -11.76 -2.12 -15.84
N GLU A 219 -12.43 -1.42 -16.75
CA GLU A 219 -12.28 -1.59 -18.19
C GLU A 219 -10.82 -1.37 -18.63
N CYS A 220 -10.24 -0.23 -18.27
CA CYS A 220 -8.84 0.08 -18.56
C CYS A 220 -7.87 -0.93 -17.92
N LEU A 221 -8.13 -1.35 -16.67
CA LEU A 221 -7.30 -2.35 -15.99
C LEU A 221 -7.32 -3.69 -16.72
N VAL A 222 -8.48 -4.18 -17.12
CA VAL A 222 -8.61 -5.45 -17.86
C VAL A 222 -7.93 -5.36 -19.21
N GLU A 223 -8.11 -4.28 -19.96
CA GLU A 223 -7.43 -4.05 -21.23
C GLU A 223 -5.90 -4.07 -21.06
N MET A 224 -5.40 -3.40 -20.02
CA MET A 224 -3.98 -3.37 -19.68
C MET A 224 -3.46 -4.78 -19.37
N LEU A 225 -4.14 -5.54 -18.50
CA LEU A 225 -3.71 -6.87 -18.07
C LEU A 225 -3.74 -7.91 -19.22
N LEU A 226 -4.66 -7.76 -20.16
CA LEU A 226 -4.81 -8.66 -21.31
C LEU A 226 -4.01 -8.22 -22.53
N SER A 227 -3.28 -7.09 -22.46
CA SER A 227 -2.49 -6.59 -23.58
C SER A 227 -1.42 -7.58 -24.01
N PRO A 228 -1.26 -7.85 -25.33
CA PRO A 228 -0.23 -8.75 -25.85
C PRO A 228 1.20 -8.35 -25.47
N THR A 229 1.46 -7.07 -25.30
CA THR A 229 2.77 -6.54 -24.90
C THR A 229 3.21 -7.10 -23.54
N HIS A 230 2.28 -7.19 -22.60
CA HIS A 230 2.53 -7.76 -21.29
C HIS A 230 2.69 -9.29 -21.28
N LEU A 231 2.06 -9.97 -22.23
CA LEU A 231 2.15 -11.43 -22.34
C LEU A 231 3.47 -11.88 -23.00
N ALA A 232 4.05 -11.06 -23.88
CA ALA A 232 5.25 -11.41 -24.64
C ALA A 232 6.57 -11.20 -23.85
N GLU A 233 6.62 -10.22 -22.95
CA GLU A 233 7.83 -9.87 -22.17
C GLU A 233 8.03 -10.74 -20.93
N ARG A 234 7.08 -11.61 -20.59
CA ARG A 234 7.04 -12.39 -19.35
C ARG A 234 7.68 -13.76 -19.40
N ALA A 235 8.43 -14.08 -20.43
CA ALA A 235 9.29 -15.26 -20.43
C ALA A 235 10.45 -15.05 -19.45
N TYR A 236 10.18 -15.15 -18.15
CA TYR A 236 11.23 -15.26 -17.15
C TYR A 236 11.82 -16.67 -17.20
N PRO A 237 13.13 -16.81 -17.07
CA PRO A 237 13.72 -18.12 -16.80
C PRO A 237 13.17 -18.65 -15.47
N SER A 238 12.80 -19.91 -15.43
CA SER A 238 12.23 -20.63 -14.26
C SER A 238 13.20 -20.77 -13.06
N ASP A 239 14.29 -20.06 -13.04
CA ASP A 239 15.39 -20.24 -12.09
C ASP A 239 15.48 -19.16 -11.02
N MET A 240 14.36 -18.58 -10.58
CA MET A 240 14.36 -17.98 -9.26
C MET A 240 14.16 -19.06 -8.18
N VAL A 241 15.08 -19.99 -8.13
CA VAL A 241 15.44 -20.72 -6.91
C VAL A 241 16.01 -19.65 -5.99
N PHE A 242 15.33 -19.34 -4.89
CA PHE A 242 15.87 -18.49 -3.85
C PHE A 242 17.07 -19.24 -3.27
N GLU A 243 18.28 -18.83 -3.65
CA GLU A 243 19.46 -19.23 -2.90
C GLU A 243 19.32 -18.61 -1.50
N PRO A 244 19.37 -19.41 -0.43
CA PRO A 244 19.41 -18.86 0.91
C PRO A 244 20.62 -17.93 1.01
N CYS A 245 20.42 -16.72 1.49
CA CYS A 245 21.52 -15.82 1.84
C CYS A 245 22.37 -16.56 2.87
N GLU A 246 23.55 -17.05 2.47
CA GLU A 246 24.51 -17.64 3.40
C GLU A 246 24.89 -16.53 4.38
N ALA A 247 24.49 -16.69 5.64
CA ALA A 247 24.99 -15.88 6.72
C ALA A 247 26.51 -16.14 6.76
N GLU A 248 27.30 -15.12 6.41
CA GLU A 248 28.74 -15.15 6.63
C GLU A 248 28.96 -15.44 8.12
N GLY A 249 29.46 -16.64 8.38
CA GLY A 249 29.77 -17.07 9.72
C GLY A 249 30.91 -16.22 10.28
N ASP A 250 30.58 -15.47 11.34
CA ASP A 250 31.58 -14.85 12.20
C ASP A 250 32.50 -15.92 12.75
N ASP A 251 33.67 -16.06 12.14
CA ASP A 251 34.77 -16.86 12.63
C ASP A 251 35.41 -16.14 13.83
N LEU A 252 34.83 -16.38 15.02
CA LEU A 252 35.41 -15.95 16.29
C LEU A 252 36.62 -16.83 16.63
N THR A 253 37.79 -16.49 16.09
CA THR A 253 39.05 -16.93 16.64
C THR A 253 39.39 -16.07 17.87
N PRO A 254 39.70 -16.66 19.03
CA PRO A 254 40.10 -15.90 20.21
C PRO A 254 41.51 -15.34 20.03
N ALA A 255 41.60 -14.00 20.01
CA ALA A 255 42.90 -13.31 20.04
C ALA A 255 43.51 -13.42 21.44
N GLN A 256 44.77 -13.80 21.45
CA GLN A 256 45.67 -13.81 22.61
C GLN A 256 46.01 -12.41 23.07
N ASP A 257 46.09 -12.26 24.39
CA ASP A 257 46.62 -11.10 25.12
C ASP A 257 48.04 -10.76 24.69
N ASP A 258 48.30 -9.50 24.34
CA ASP A 258 49.62 -8.87 24.47
C ASP A 258 49.46 -7.44 24.97
N GLU A 259 50.01 -7.22 26.17
CA GLU A 259 50.24 -5.89 26.77
C GLU A 259 51.22 -5.08 25.95
N ALA A 260 50.94 -3.81 25.68
CA ALA A 260 51.95 -2.76 25.83
C ALA A 260 51.41 -1.34 25.55
N THR A 261 51.56 -0.51 26.57
CA THR A 261 52.01 0.89 26.65
C THR A 261 51.19 2.01 25.99
N VAL A 262 50.73 2.83 26.87
CA VAL A 262 50.38 4.25 26.91
C VAL A 262 51.12 5.14 25.91
N GLU A 263 50.41 5.97 25.17
CA GLU A 263 50.70 7.41 25.05
C GLU A 263 49.49 8.24 24.60
N SER A 264 49.41 9.36 25.24
CA SER A 264 48.41 10.43 25.23
C SER A 264 48.39 11.22 23.93
N ALA A 265 47.19 11.51 23.40
CA ALA A 265 46.95 12.82 22.78
C ALA A 265 45.43 13.10 22.79
N ALA A 266 45.09 14.17 23.46
CA ALA A 266 43.75 14.75 23.50
C ALA A 266 43.45 15.50 22.22
N GLU A 267 42.33 15.23 21.58
CA GLU A 267 41.66 16.22 20.73
C GLU A 267 40.16 16.15 20.86
N SER A 268 39.60 17.29 21.18
CA SER A 268 38.23 17.59 21.50
C SER A 268 37.34 17.52 20.25
N THR A 269 36.35 16.65 20.24
CA THR A 269 35.18 16.81 19.35
C THR A 269 34.00 17.31 20.13
N GLY A 270 33.61 18.54 19.86
CA GLY A 270 32.50 19.25 20.48
C GLY A 270 31.16 18.57 20.18
N ARG A 271 30.54 18.12 21.25
CA ARG A 271 29.17 17.60 21.27
C ARG A 271 28.21 18.79 21.17
N VAL A 272 27.57 18.99 20.02
CA VAL A 272 26.54 20.01 19.85
C VAL A 272 25.26 19.55 20.53
N THR A 273 24.92 20.14 21.67
CA THR A 273 23.62 19.96 22.32
C THR A 273 22.63 20.98 21.77
N PRO A 274 21.44 20.58 21.31
CA PRO A 274 20.43 21.52 20.83
C PRO A 274 19.86 22.34 22.00
N LYS A 275 19.99 23.65 21.92
CA LYS A 275 19.48 24.62 22.88
C LYS A 275 17.97 24.82 22.65
N ARG A 276 17.15 24.43 23.63
CA ARG A 276 15.71 24.64 23.65
C ARG A 276 15.40 26.14 23.68
N VAL A 277 14.86 26.70 22.60
CA VAL A 277 14.40 28.09 22.56
C VAL A 277 13.05 28.17 23.28
N ARG A 278 13.00 28.91 24.40
CA ARG A 278 11.74 29.27 25.05
C ARG A 278 11.11 30.46 24.32
N PRO A 279 9.80 30.42 24.00
CA PRO A 279 9.13 31.61 23.47
C PRO A 279 9.07 32.69 24.55
N LYS A 280 9.40 33.92 24.16
CA LYS A 280 9.33 35.12 24.96
C LYS A 280 7.85 35.43 25.23
N ALA A 281 7.45 35.46 26.49
CA ALA A 281 6.17 36.02 26.93
C ALA A 281 6.21 37.54 26.77
N GLY A 282 5.30 38.06 25.99
CA GLY A 282 5.12 39.51 25.84
C GLY A 282 3.82 39.83 25.14
N GLY A 283 2.88 40.40 25.87
CA GLY A 283 1.97 41.39 25.39
C GLY A 283 0.50 41.02 25.23
N GLU A 284 -0.27 41.61 26.12
CA GLU A 284 -1.64 42.08 26.00
C GLU A 284 -2.80 41.08 26.15
N ARG A 285 -3.36 41.17 27.31
CA ARG A 285 -4.67 40.70 27.75
C ARG A 285 -5.74 41.50 27.01
N THR A 286 -6.46 40.90 26.09
CA THR A 286 -7.75 41.40 25.64
C THR A 286 -8.85 40.83 26.52
N GLU A 287 -9.71 41.75 27.01
CA GLU A 287 -10.82 41.50 27.92
C GLU A 287 -11.82 40.49 27.37
N ARG A 288 -12.20 39.55 28.22
CA ARG A 288 -13.33 38.64 27.96
C ARG A 288 -14.66 39.36 28.17
N LEU A 289 -15.49 39.44 27.13
CA LEU A 289 -16.89 39.83 27.21
C LEU A 289 -17.71 38.78 27.99
N PRO A 290 -18.71 39.21 28.83
CA PRO A 290 -19.46 38.29 29.68
C PRO A 290 -20.46 37.43 28.86
N ARG A 291 -20.57 36.20 29.27
CA ARG A 291 -21.47 35.16 28.80
C ARG A 291 -22.93 35.59 29.10
N ARG A 292 -23.78 35.77 28.07
CA ARG A 292 -25.22 35.92 28.19
C ARG A 292 -25.83 34.62 28.71
N GLU A 293 -26.53 34.74 29.83
CA GLU A 293 -27.41 33.71 30.41
C GLU A 293 -28.58 33.45 29.48
N ARG A 294 -28.83 32.20 29.15
CA ARG A 294 -30.06 31.76 28.49
C ARG A 294 -31.12 31.57 29.56
N SER A 295 -32.12 32.42 29.52
CA SER A 295 -33.38 32.34 30.26
C SER A 295 -34.17 31.09 29.79
N VAL A 296 -34.51 30.25 30.77
CA VAL A 296 -35.44 29.11 30.60
C VAL A 296 -36.85 29.70 30.68
N MET A 297 -37.60 29.61 29.56
CA MET A 297 -39.07 29.84 29.58
C MET A 297 -39.75 28.47 29.68
N ALA A 298 -40.54 28.36 30.74
CA ALA A 298 -41.40 27.24 31.05
C ALA A 298 -42.54 27.12 30.04
N ALA A 299 -42.86 25.89 29.66
CA ALA A 299 -44.02 25.50 28.91
C ALA A 299 -45.29 25.63 29.76
N ALA A 300 -46.34 26.31 29.25
CA ALA A 300 -47.70 26.22 29.73
C ALA A 300 -48.51 25.37 28.73
N GLU A 301 -49.14 24.33 29.22
CA GLU A 301 -50.17 23.59 28.48
C GLU A 301 -51.46 24.41 28.41
N PRO A 302 -52.31 24.25 27.38
CA PRO A 302 -53.73 24.48 27.48
C PRO A 302 -54.49 23.15 27.30
N GLY A 303 -55.30 22.82 28.32
CA GLY A 303 -56.37 21.85 28.17
C GLY A 303 -57.57 22.49 27.41
N LEU A 304 -58.19 21.68 26.62
CA LEU A 304 -59.61 21.37 26.37
C LEU A 304 -59.72 20.66 25.04
#